data_94b7ef6ad5a9fa1af1ceb1a6f0a615ad
#
_entry.id   94b7ef6ad5a9fa1af1ceb1a6f0a615ad
#
_cell.length_a   1.000
_cell.length_b   1.000
_cell.length_c   1.000
_cell.angle_alpha   90.00
_cell.angle_beta   90.00
_cell.angle_gamma   90.00
#
_symmetry.space_group_name_H-M   'P 1'
#
loop_
_entity.id
_entity.type
_entity.pdbx_description
1 polymer ?
#
loop_
_entity_poly.entity_id
_entity_poly.type
_entity_poly.pdbx_seq_one_letter_code
_entity_poly.pdbx_strand_id
1 'polypeptide(L)'
;SVNVDLKNLDLDIKASDDNKFYISYNIETTDGMLPLSYQVQNDALNIVEKNGHESSSYIHIDINFLQEMLGQSHVIENSNKVTVYIPKKTDLSGFSCKMGYGDINVESLNTHKAELQSEDGDITISDSTFKNLELSADLGDLEINDTILTNSQIEMMDGDVKAENISFSGENEFTSDLGDITLSIPKKTLSTLSIEAEASEINIPEELGNVMTD
;
A
#
# COMPACT_ATOMS: atom_id res chain seq x y z
N SER A 1 5.05 -10.13 10.19
CA SER A 1 4.88 -8.77 9.67
C SER A 1 5.78 -8.47 8.49
N VAL A 2 5.44 -7.42 7.73
CA VAL A 2 6.25 -6.89 6.63
C VAL A 2 6.42 -5.40 6.87
N ASN A 3 7.67 -4.93 6.82
CA ASN A 3 8.05 -3.53 6.99
C ASN A 3 8.85 -3.07 5.78
N VAL A 4 8.46 -1.97 5.17
CA VAL A 4 9.06 -1.40 3.96
C VAL A 4 9.41 0.05 4.22
N ASP A 5 10.63 0.45 3.90
CA ASP A 5 11.11 1.83 3.97
C ASP A 5 11.83 2.15 2.66
N LEU A 6 11.15 2.83 1.76
CA LEU A 6 11.65 3.20 0.43
C LEU A 6 11.67 4.73 0.29
N LYS A 7 12.55 5.21 -0.57
CA LYS A 7 12.75 6.65 -0.80
C LYS A 7 12.33 7.10 -2.20
N ASN A 8 12.73 6.32 -3.21
CA ASN A 8 12.53 6.69 -4.61
C ASN A 8 12.12 5.49 -5.49
N LEU A 9 11.75 4.37 -4.88
CA LEU A 9 11.35 3.16 -5.58
C LEU A 9 9.85 2.97 -5.42
N ASP A 10 9.15 2.57 -6.48
CA ASP A 10 7.76 2.14 -6.40
C ASP A 10 7.64 0.83 -5.63
N LEU A 11 6.53 0.63 -4.97
CA LEU A 11 6.19 -0.59 -4.23
C LEU A 11 4.94 -1.26 -4.77
N ASP A 12 5.05 -2.52 -5.15
CA ASP A 12 3.92 -3.41 -5.37
C ASP A 12 3.85 -4.45 -4.25
N ILE A 13 2.69 -4.58 -3.61
CA ILE A 13 2.35 -5.73 -2.76
C ILE A 13 1.35 -6.58 -3.52
N LYS A 14 1.65 -7.86 -3.73
CA LYS A 14 0.84 -8.78 -4.51
C LYS A 14 0.65 -10.12 -3.82
N ALA A 15 -0.42 -10.81 -4.14
CA ALA A 15 -0.59 -12.19 -3.69
C ALA A 15 0.35 -13.14 -4.43
N SER A 16 0.97 -14.10 -3.70
CA SER A 16 1.62 -15.25 -4.33
C SER A 16 0.63 -16.42 -4.47
N ASP A 17 0.78 -17.20 -5.55
CA ASP A 17 -0.08 -18.36 -5.81
C ASP A 17 0.30 -19.58 -4.96
N ASP A 18 1.44 -19.54 -4.30
CA ASP A 18 1.92 -20.57 -3.40
C ASP A 18 2.01 -20.07 -1.94
N ASN A 19 2.49 -20.91 -1.04
CA ASN A 19 2.60 -20.56 0.38
C ASN A 19 3.96 -19.93 0.73
N LYS A 20 4.56 -19.16 -0.18
CA LYS A 20 5.88 -18.55 0.02
C LYS A 20 5.86 -17.05 -0.20
N PHE A 21 6.74 -16.36 0.53
CA PHE A 21 7.03 -14.95 0.30
C PHE A 21 8.13 -14.81 -0.75
N TYR A 22 8.00 -13.83 -1.63
CA TYR A 22 9.02 -13.46 -2.59
C TYR A 22 9.24 -11.96 -2.61
N ILE A 23 10.44 -11.54 -2.99
CA ILE A 23 10.78 -10.17 -3.31
C ILE A 23 11.33 -10.16 -4.72
N SER A 24 10.73 -9.39 -5.59
CA SER A 24 11.24 -9.10 -6.93
C SER A 24 11.55 -7.62 -7.02
N TYR A 25 12.57 -7.26 -7.76
CA TYR A 25 12.90 -5.86 -7.98
C TYR A 25 13.46 -5.63 -9.37
N ASN A 26 13.14 -4.47 -9.94
CA ASN A 26 13.73 -3.97 -11.17
C ASN A 26 14.22 -2.55 -10.89
N ILE A 27 15.52 -2.40 -10.66
CA ILE A 27 16.13 -1.17 -10.19
C ILE A 27 17.33 -0.85 -11.06
N GLU A 28 17.39 0.37 -11.60
CA GLU A 28 18.59 0.86 -12.24
C GLU A 28 19.67 1.13 -11.20
N THR A 29 20.83 0.52 -11.37
CA THR A 29 21.98 0.73 -10.49
C THR A 29 23.05 1.55 -11.23
N THR A 30 23.41 2.68 -10.65
CA THR A 30 24.66 3.36 -10.97
C THR A 30 25.77 2.65 -10.26
N ASP A 31 26.81 2.19 -10.72
CA ASP A 31 27.94 1.50 -10.05
C ASP A 31 27.72 0.01 -9.69
N GLY A 32 26.66 -0.63 -10.15
CA GLY A 32 26.41 -2.05 -9.93
C GLY A 32 26.08 -2.44 -8.47
N MET A 33 25.80 -1.47 -7.61
CA MET A 33 25.36 -1.72 -6.23
C MET A 33 23.84 -1.61 -6.13
N LEU A 34 23.21 -2.62 -5.54
CA LEU A 34 21.78 -2.63 -5.31
C LEU A 34 21.45 -1.68 -4.14
N PRO A 35 20.63 -0.62 -4.36
CA PRO A 35 20.24 0.29 -3.30
C PRO A 35 19.22 -0.30 -2.33
N LEU A 36 18.95 -1.59 -2.39
CA LEU A 36 17.95 -2.29 -1.60
C LEU A 36 18.61 -3.29 -0.65
N SER A 37 18.17 -3.30 0.60
CA SER A 37 18.48 -4.37 1.55
C SER A 37 17.20 -4.98 2.11
N TYR A 38 17.22 -6.27 2.34
CA TYR A 38 16.12 -6.98 2.98
C TYR A 38 16.66 -8.02 3.96
N GLN A 39 15.93 -8.20 5.06
CA GLN A 39 16.25 -9.20 6.07
C GLN A 39 14.99 -9.70 6.76
N VAL A 40 15.03 -10.95 7.19
CA VAL A 40 14.00 -11.53 8.07
C VAL A 40 14.57 -11.61 9.48
N GLN A 41 13.92 -10.93 10.43
CA GLN A 41 14.30 -10.93 11.84
C GLN A 41 13.05 -10.89 12.72
N ASN A 42 12.97 -11.76 13.73
CA ASN A 42 11.83 -11.82 14.67
C ASN A 42 10.47 -11.95 13.96
N ASP A 43 10.35 -12.82 12.97
CA ASP A 43 9.16 -13.03 12.15
C ASP A 43 8.68 -11.78 11.38
N ALA A 44 9.58 -10.83 11.17
CA ALA A 44 9.35 -9.64 10.35
C ALA A 44 10.27 -9.64 9.13
N LEU A 45 9.71 -9.44 7.95
CA LEU A 45 10.44 -9.10 6.75
C LEU A 45 10.64 -7.58 6.73
N ASN A 46 11.89 -7.14 6.72
CA ASN A 46 12.25 -5.73 6.63
C ASN A 46 12.93 -5.47 5.30
N ILE A 47 12.45 -4.47 4.57
CA ILE A 47 12.95 -4.04 3.27
C ILE A 47 13.27 -2.56 3.37
N VAL A 48 14.51 -2.18 3.04
CA VAL A 48 14.98 -0.79 3.18
C VAL A 48 15.75 -0.38 1.93
N GLU A 49 15.37 0.78 1.37
CA GLU A 49 16.19 1.45 0.36
C GLU A 49 17.33 2.21 1.02
N LYS A 50 18.56 1.96 0.57
CA LYS A 50 19.77 2.58 1.11
C LYS A 50 20.22 3.75 0.26
N ASN A 51 20.74 4.77 0.92
CA ASN A 51 21.53 5.78 0.21
C ASN A 51 22.82 5.14 -0.32
N GLY A 52 23.16 5.38 -1.58
CA GLY A 52 24.15 4.67 -2.39
C GLY A 52 25.61 4.59 -1.91
N HIS A 53 25.89 4.66 -0.59
CA HIS A 53 27.25 4.61 -0.04
C HIS A 53 27.43 3.72 1.20
N GLU A 54 26.43 2.96 1.64
CA GLU A 54 26.61 2.06 2.76
C GLU A 54 26.81 0.60 2.29
N SER A 55 28.04 0.09 2.44
CA SER A 55 28.35 -1.32 2.21
C SER A 55 27.73 -2.17 3.31
N SER A 56 26.83 -3.05 2.99
CA SER A 56 26.28 -4.03 3.92
C SER A 56 26.38 -5.44 3.38
N SER A 57 26.60 -6.35 4.31
CA SER A 57 26.69 -7.80 4.06
C SER A 57 25.41 -8.32 3.43
N TYR A 58 25.53 -8.93 2.27
CA TYR A 58 24.40 -9.48 1.51
C TYR A 58 24.04 -10.87 2.03
N ILE A 59 22.75 -11.10 2.28
CA ILE A 59 22.16 -12.42 2.18
C ILE A 59 21.54 -12.49 0.78
N HIS A 60 22.17 -13.24 -0.11
CA HIS A 60 21.69 -13.47 -1.46
C HIS A 60 20.58 -14.53 -1.40
N ILE A 61 19.32 -14.12 -1.54
CA ILE A 61 18.24 -15.06 -1.87
C ILE A 61 18.14 -15.07 -3.39
N ASP A 62 18.40 -16.22 -4.00
CA ASP A 62 18.44 -16.38 -5.44
C ASP A 62 17.02 -16.24 -6.04
N ILE A 63 16.75 -15.08 -6.64
CA ILE A 63 15.46 -14.75 -7.26
C ILE A 63 15.36 -15.30 -8.69
N ASN A 64 16.41 -15.93 -9.22
CA ASN A 64 16.40 -16.55 -10.54
C ASN A 64 15.32 -17.63 -10.70
N PHE A 65 14.78 -18.15 -9.60
CA PHE A 65 13.67 -19.10 -9.58
C PHE A 65 12.37 -18.52 -10.15
N LEU A 66 12.11 -17.23 -9.97
CA LEU A 66 10.92 -16.58 -10.54
C LEU A 66 11.01 -16.42 -12.07
N GLN A 67 12.19 -16.21 -12.61
CA GLN A 67 12.39 -16.12 -14.07
C GLN A 67 12.16 -17.47 -14.76
N GLU A 68 12.51 -18.59 -14.13
CA GLU A 68 12.24 -19.94 -14.66
C GLU A 68 10.75 -20.33 -14.60
N MET A 69 10.01 -19.84 -13.58
CA MET A 69 8.58 -20.15 -13.42
C MET A 69 7.68 -19.36 -14.36
N LEU A 70 8.05 -18.15 -14.75
CA LEU A 70 7.21 -17.29 -15.58
C LEU A 70 7.40 -17.50 -17.09
N GLY A 71 8.39 -18.25 -17.53
CA GLY A 71 8.52 -18.78 -18.90
C GLY A 71 8.39 -17.79 -20.07
N GLN A 72 8.41 -16.49 -19.83
CA GLN A 72 8.28 -15.44 -20.83
C GLN A 72 9.26 -14.32 -20.53
N SER A 73 10.17 -14.07 -21.46
CA SER A 73 10.95 -12.84 -21.47
C SER A 73 10.03 -11.67 -21.81
N HIS A 74 9.43 -11.07 -20.79
CA HIS A 74 8.84 -9.74 -20.95
C HIS A 74 9.99 -8.73 -21.00
N VAL A 75 9.94 -7.84 -21.98
CA VAL A 75 10.73 -6.61 -21.97
C VAL A 75 10.34 -5.87 -20.70
N ILE A 76 11.19 -5.90 -19.71
CA ILE A 76 10.99 -5.19 -18.45
C ILE A 76 11.24 -3.73 -18.80
N GLU A 77 10.17 -2.93 -18.87
CA GLU A 77 10.31 -1.48 -18.88
C GLU A 77 11.12 -1.07 -17.66
N ASN A 78 12.03 -0.12 -17.80
CA ASN A 78 12.84 0.40 -16.70
C ASN A 78 11.90 1.05 -15.67
N SER A 79 11.46 0.28 -14.73
CA SER A 79 10.67 0.75 -13.61
C SER A 79 11.48 0.53 -12.35
N ASN A 80 11.85 1.59 -11.66
CA ASN A 80 12.50 1.52 -10.34
C ASN A 80 11.50 1.01 -9.30
N LYS A 81 11.28 -0.31 -9.29
CA LYS A 81 10.18 -0.95 -8.55
C LYS A 81 10.63 -2.14 -7.72
N VAL A 82 10.04 -2.26 -6.54
CA VAL A 82 10.10 -3.43 -5.67
C VAL A 82 8.72 -4.08 -5.61
N THR A 83 8.64 -5.39 -5.82
CA THR A 83 7.42 -6.17 -5.64
C THR A 83 7.59 -7.19 -4.53
N VAL A 84 6.70 -7.17 -3.55
CA VAL A 84 6.64 -8.15 -2.46
C VAL A 84 5.43 -9.05 -2.67
N TYR A 85 5.68 -10.33 -2.83
CA TYR A 85 4.62 -11.33 -2.97
C TYR A 85 4.35 -11.96 -1.61
N ILE A 86 3.09 -11.93 -1.18
CA ILE A 86 2.62 -12.45 0.10
C ILE A 86 1.66 -13.62 -0.18
N PRO A 87 1.79 -14.78 0.51
CA PRO A 87 0.86 -15.88 0.29
C PRO A 87 -0.60 -15.46 0.45
N LYS A 88 -1.44 -15.74 -0.53
CA LYS A 88 -2.83 -15.29 -0.66
C LYS A 88 -3.71 -15.53 0.57
N LYS A 89 -3.38 -16.53 1.40
CA LYS A 89 -4.13 -16.87 2.62
C LYS A 89 -3.47 -16.37 3.89
N THR A 90 -2.44 -15.55 3.78
CA THR A 90 -1.75 -15.03 4.96
C THR A 90 -2.50 -13.84 5.53
N ASP A 91 -2.86 -13.93 6.79
CA ASP A 91 -3.36 -12.80 7.58
C ASP A 91 -2.16 -12.25 8.36
N LEU A 92 -1.59 -11.15 7.89
CA LEU A 92 -0.41 -10.54 8.52
C LEU A 92 -0.79 -9.92 9.87
N SER A 93 0.06 -10.09 10.86
CA SER A 93 -0.07 -9.37 12.13
C SER A 93 0.16 -7.87 11.98
N GLY A 94 0.98 -7.46 11.01
CA GLY A 94 1.27 -6.07 10.72
C GLY A 94 1.89 -5.87 9.35
N PHE A 95 1.59 -4.72 8.75
CA PHE A 95 2.20 -4.18 7.55
C PHE A 95 2.56 -2.71 7.80
N SER A 96 3.80 -2.32 7.56
CA SER A 96 4.24 -0.94 7.64
C SER A 96 4.96 -0.56 6.36
N CYS A 97 4.56 0.56 5.77
CA CYS A 97 5.20 1.14 4.60
C CYS A 97 5.48 2.62 4.85
N LYS A 98 6.73 2.99 4.69
CA LYS A 98 7.16 4.38 4.62
C LYS A 98 7.77 4.63 3.26
N MET A 99 7.21 5.61 2.54
CA MET A 99 7.58 5.98 1.19
C MET A 99 7.96 7.46 1.15
N GLY A 100 9.09 7.77 0.50
CA GLY A 100 9.42 9.15 0.16
C GLY A 100 8.76 9.55 -1.15
N TYR A 101 9.35 9.16 -2.27
CA TYR A 101 8.89 9.46 -3.63
C TYR A 101 8.66 8.17 -4.39
N GLY A 102 7.46 7.89 -4.82
CA GLY A 102 7.12 6.70 -5.58
C GLY A 102 5.71 6.20 -5.28
N ASP A 103 5.17 5.42 -6.21
CA ASP A 103 3.82 4.90 -6.09
C ASP A 103 3.75 3.66 -5.19
N ILE A 104 2.66 3.53 -4.45
CA ILE A 104 2.36 2.36 -3.62
C ILE A 104 1.14 1.65 -4.22
N ASN A 105 1.32 0.40 -4.63
CA ASN A 105 0.23 -0.44 -5.07
C ASN A 105 0.09 -1.67 -4.15
N VAL A 106 -1.05 -1.81 -3.49
CA VAL A 106 -1.36 -2.90 -2.56
C VAL A 106 -2.53 -3.71 -3.09
N GLU A 107 -2.26 -4.94 -3.48
CA GLU A 107 -3.26 -5.86 -4.01
C GLU A 107 -3.34 -7.13 -3.14
N SER A 108 -4.57 -7.50 -2.75
CA SER A 108 -4.88 -8.75 -2.03
C SER A 108 -4.16 -8.91 -0.68
N LEU A 109 -3.98 -7.82 0.06
CA LEU A 109 -3.38 -7.83 1.39
C LEU A 109 -4.42 -8.03 2.49
N ASN A 110 -4.16 -8.99 3.40
CA ASN A 110 -4.95 -9.15 4.61
C ASN A 110 -4.07 -8.90 5.83
N THR A 111 -4.44 -7.93 6.66
CA THR A 111 -3.63 -7.57 7.83
C THR A 111 -4.46 -7.07 9.02
N HIS A 112 -3.93 -7.33 10.22
CA HIS A 112 -4.53 -6.84 11.47
C HIS A 112 -4.23 -5.37 11.73
N LYS A 113 -3.03 -4.93 11.43
CA LYS A 113 -2.62 -3.53 11.53
C LYS A 113 -1.86 -3.15 10.27
N ALA A 114 -2.19 -2.00 9.69
CA ALA A 114 -1.41 -1.40 8.62
C ALA A 114 -1.09 0.05 8.96
N GLU A 115 0.12 0.47 8.61
CA GLU A 115 0.58 1.84 8.69
C GLU A 115 1.25 2.19 7.37
N LEU A 116 0.66 3.12 6.62
CA LEU A 116 1.18 3.62 5.35
C LEU A 116 1.45 5.10 5.46
N GLN A 117 2.65 5.50 5.13
CA GLN A 117 3.07 6.90 5.07
C GLN A 117 3.72 7.17 3.71
N SER A 118 3.24 8.18 2.98
CA SER A 118 3.81 8.63 1.71
C SER A 118 4.05 10.14 1.73
N GLU A 119 5.22 10.58 1.26
CA GLU A 119 5.50 12.00 1.08
C GLU A 119 5.03 12.49 -0.30
N ASP A 120 5.23 11.67 -1.37
CA ASP A 120 4.84 12.03 -2.74
C ASP A 120 4.67 10.77 -3.61
N GLY A 121 3.54 10.63 -4.28
CA GLY A 121 3.19 9.52 -5.14
C GLY A 121 1.78 8.98 -4.87
N ASP A 122 1.25 8.31 -5.86
CA ASP A 122 -0.11 7.78 -5.80
C ASP A 122 -0.18 6.47 -4.99
N ILE A 123 -1.27 6.29 -4.27
CA ILE A 123 -1.54 5.07 -3.51
C ILE A 123 -2.76 4.37 -4.08
N THR A 124 -2.58 3.12 -4.52
CA THR A 124 -3.68 2.26 -4.96
C THR A 124 -3.80 1.06 -4.03
N ILE A 125 -5.01 0.80 -3.53
CA ILE A 125 -5.33 -0.35 -2.68
C ILE A 125 -6.49 -1.11 -3.29
N SER A 126 -6.33 -2.41 -3.52
CA SER A 126 -7.40 -3.25 -4.07
C SER A 126 -7.49 -4.63 -3.41
N ASP A 127 -8.69 -5.23 -3.46
CA ASP A 127 -8.97 -6.61 -3.01
C ASP A 127 -8.42 -6.94 -1.61
N SER A 128 -8.38 -5.96 -0.71
CA SER A 128 -7.64 -6.04 0.55
C SER A 128 -8.55 -6.00 1.77
N THR A 129 -8.01 -6.41 2.93
CA THR A 129 -8.72 -6.36 4.21
C THR A 129 -7.81 -5.80 5.28
N PHE A 130 -8.21 -4.68 5.87
CA PHE A 130 -7.52 -4.03 6.97
C PHE A 130 -8.41 -3.98 8.21
N LYS A 131 -7.89 -4.46 9.35
CA LYS A 131 -8.63 -4.37 10.62
C LYS A 131 -8.32 -3.08 11.38
N ASN A 132 -7.18 -2.49 11.16
CA ASN A 132 -6.80 -1.16 11.63
C ASN A 132 -5.82 -0.60 10.61
N LEU A 133 -6.24 0.35 9.81
CA LEU A 133 -5.41 1.06 8.84
C LEU A 133 -5.18 2.49 9.34
N GLU A 134 -3.93 2.88 9.42
CA GLU A 134 -3.49 4.26 9.56
C GLU A 134 -2.76 4.62 8.25
N LEU A 135 -3.32 5.52 7.46
CA LEU A 135 -2.75 5.99 6.20
C LEU A 135 -2.61 7.50 6.25
N SER A 136 -1.43 7.99 5.95
CA SER A 136 -1.13 9.42 5.82
C SER A 136 -0.33 9.66 4.56
N ALA A 137 -0.81 10.57 3.70
CA ALA A 137 -0.11 10.96 2.49
C ALA A 137 -0.09 12.49 2.36
N ASP A 138 1.08 13.03 2.01
CA ASP A 138 1.25 14.46 1.86
C ASP A 138 0.83 14.92 0.46
N LEU A 139 1.30 14.25 -0.62
CA LEU A 139 1.00 14.58 -2.02
C LEU A 139 0.67 13.31 -2.81
N GLY A 140 -0.32 13.38 -3.72
CA GLY A 140 -0.73 12.30 -4.61
C GLY A 140 -2.16 11.82 -4.35
N ASP A 141 -2.69 11.03 -5.27
CA ASP A 141 -4.05 10.54 -5.20
C ASP A 141 -4.15 9.18 -4.47
N LEU A 142 -5.27 8.95 -3.80
CA LEU A 142 -5.58 7.68 -3.16
C LEU A 142 -6.78 7.01 -3.85
N GLU A 143 -6.55 5.84 -4.40
CA GLU A 143 -7.61 5.00 -4.96
C GLU A 143 -7.76 3.71 -4.13
N ILE A 144 -8.97 3.44 -3.61
CA ILE A 144 -9.28 2.22 -2.84
C ILE A 144 -10.45 1.50 -3.50
N ASN A 145 -10.23 0.24 -3.89
CA ASN A 145 -11.24 -0.57 -4.58
C ASN A 145 -11.44 -1.92 -3.88
N ASP A 146 -12.69 -2.44 -3.87
CA ASP A 146 -13.02 -3.81 -3.44
C ASP A 146 -12.42 -4.20 -2.07
N THR A 147 -12.38 -3.27 -1.12
CA THR A 147 -11.60 -3.40 0.12
C THR A 147 -12.51 -3.35 1.35
N ILE A 148 -12.11 -4.08 2.40
CA ILE A 148 -12.76 -4.07 3.70
C ILE A 148 -11.91 -3.25 4.67
N LEU A 149 -12.49 -2.18 5.21
CA LEU A 149 -11.86 -1.30 6.20
C LEU A 149 -12.57 -1.43 7.56
N THR A 150 -11.81 -1.68 8.60
CA THR A 150 -12.32 -1.75 9.98
C THR A 150 -11.46 -0.87 10.87
N ASN A 151 -12.07 0.10 11.57
CA ASN A 151 -11.38 1.06 12.44
C ASN A 151 -10.18 1.72 11.73
N SER A 152 -10.44 2.38 10.61
CA SER A 152 -9.39 2.92 9.74
C SER A 152 -9.39 4.43 9.77
N GLN A 153 -8.20 5.01 9.75
CA GLN A 153 -7.96 6.44 9.67
C GLN A 153 -7.12 6.73 8.43
N ILE A 154 -7.62 7.63 7.58
CA ILE A 154 -7.00 8.01 6.31
C ILE A 154 -6.93 9.52 6.27
N GLU A 155 -5.71 10.04 6.16
CA GLU A 155 -5.41 11.46 6.14
C GLU A 155 -4.65 11.79 4.85
N MET A 156 -5.20 12.71 4.06
CA MET A 156 -4.59 13.23 2.83
C MET A 156 -4.37 14.73 2.98
N MET A 157 -3.16 15.22 2.67
CA MET A 157 -2.90 16.66 2.71
C MET A 157 -3.26 17.33 1.38
N ASP A 158 -2.82 16.76 0.24
CA ASP A 158 -3.11 17.30 -1.10
C ASP A 158 -3.25 16.15 -2.10
N GLY A 159 -4.44 15.98 -2.67
CA GLY A 159 -4.79 14.94 -3.63
C GLY A 159 -6.21 14.41 -3.44
N ASP A 160 -6.71 13.78 -4.48
CA ASP A 160 -8.07 13.25 -4.47
C ASP A 160 -8.15 11.87 -3.81
N VAL A 161 -9.24 11.61 -3.09
CA VAL A 161 -9.58 10.30 -2.53
C VAL A 161 -10.74 9.70 -3.31
N LYS A 162 -10.51 8.55 -3.91
CA LYS A 162 -11.55 7.78 -4.59
C LYS A 162 -11.65 6.39 -3.97
N ALA A 163 -12.83 6.07 -3.43
CA ALA A 163 -13.08 4.76 -2.83
C ALA A 163 -14.33 4.11 -3.42
N GLU A 164 -14.15 2.97 -4.08
CA GLU A 164 -15.22 2.24 -4.77
C GLU A 164 -15.40 0.85 -4.16
N ASN A 165 -16.66 0.44 -3.97
CA ASN A 165 -17.05 -0.88 -3.47
C ASN A 165 -16.40 -1.24 -2.11
N ILE A 166 -16.35 -0.26 -1.20
CA ILE A 166 -15.74 -0.43 0.13
C ILE A 166 -16.77 -0.93 1.11
N SER A 167 -16.37 -1.90 1.95
CA SER A 167 -17.13 -2.35 3.10
C SER A 167 -16.50 -1.82 4.38
N PHE A 168 -17.26 -1.02 5.14
CA PHE A 168 -16.81 -0.45 6.41
C PHE A 168 -17.35 -1.23 7.60
N SER A 169 -16.56 -1.34 8.67
CA SER A 169 -17.02 -1.76 10.00
C SER A 169 -16.24 -1.04 11.08
N GLY A 170 -16.85 -0.87 12.26
CA GLY A 170 -16.26 -0.06 13.34
C GLY A 170 -16.25 1.43 13.01
N GLU A 171 -15.27 2.14 13.54
CA GLU A 171 -15.11 3.59 13.34
C GLU A 171 -14.09 3.83 12.22
N ASN A 172 -14.49 4.57 11.19
CA ASN A 172 -13.63 4.90 10.06
C ASN A 172 -13.68 6.40 9.80
N GLU A 173 -12.54 6.98 9.51
CA GLU A 173 -12.37 8.42 9.30
C GLU A 173 -11.57 8.67 8.01
N PHE A 174 -12.03 9.62 7.21
CA PHE A 174 -11.34 10.14 6.05
C PHE A 174 -11.22 11.65 6.19
N THR A 175 -10.01 12.14 6.12
CA THR A 175 -9.69 13.57 6.18
C THR A 175 -8.89 13.96 4.93
N SER A 176 -9.28 15.06 4.29
CA SER A 176 -8.53 15.68 3.20
C SER A 176 -8.48 17.20 3.41
N ASP A 177 -7.27 17.75 3.38
CA ASP A 177 -7.09 19.20 3.49
C ASP A 177 -7.35 19.87 2.13
N LEU A 178 -6.80 19.33 1.04
CA LEU A 178 -6.97 19.81 -0.33
C LEU A 178 -7.22 18.62 -1.27
N GLY A 179 -8.31 18.67 -2.06
CA GLY A 179 -8.70 17.62 -2.98
C GLY A 179 -10.06 17.01 -2.66
N ASP A 180 -10.66 16.36 -3.62
CA ASP A 180 -12.03 15.86 -3.52
C ASP A 180 -12.08 14.45 -2.91
N ILE A 181 -13.11 14.19 -2.11
CA ILE A 181 -13.39 12.84 -1.60
C ILE A 181 -14.61 12.26 -2.32
N THR A 182 -14.42 11.20 -3.08
CA THR A 182 -15.47 10.47 -3.79
C THR A 182 -15.60 9.06 -3.24
N LEU A 183 -16.76 8.76 -2.61
CA LEU A 183 -17.05 7.43 -2.07
C LEU A 183 -18.21 6.77 -2.81
N SER A 184 -18.01 5.56 -3.30
CA SER A 184 -19.03 4.67 -3.84
C SER A 184 -19.15 3.43 -2.98
N ILE A 185 -20.16 3.42 -2.07
CA ILE A 185 -20.27 2.42 -0.99
C ILE A 185 -21.52 1.56 -1.22
N PRO A 186 -21.46 0.23 -1.05
CA PRO A 186 -22.62 -0.64 -1.13
C PRO A 186 -23.65 -0.35 -0.03
N LYS A 187 -24.96 -0.48 -0.34
CA LYS A 187 -26.13 -0.18 0.51
C LYS A 187 -26.19 -0.79 1.92
N LYS A 188 -25.22 -1.57 2.35
CA LYS A 188 -25.23 -2.38 3.59
C LYS A 188 -24.06 -2.11 4.52
N THR A 189 -23.64 -0.88 4.66
CA THR A 189 -22.55 -0.54 5.58
C THR A 189 -23.13 -0.20 6.96
N LEU A 190 -22.89 -1.06 7.97
CA LEU A 190 -23.33 -0.90 9.37
C LEU A 190 -22.18 -0.31 10.24
N SER A 191 -21.60 0.79 9.84
CA SER A 191 -20.44 1.38 10.53
C SER A 191 -20.60 2.86 10.71
N THR A 192 -19.82 3.42 11.62
CA THR A 192 -19.66 4.87 11.72
C THR A 192 -18.58 5.29 10.75
N LEU A 193 -18.91 6.21 9.85
CA LEU A 193 -18.00 6.84 8.92
C LEU A 193 -18.02 8.34 9.17
N SER A 194 -16.86 8.90 9.48
CA SER A 194 -16.62 10.34 9.55
C SER A 194 -15.83 10.78 8.34
N ILE A 195 -16.22 11.90 7.73
CA ILE A 195 -15.52 12.50 6.60
C ILE A 195 -15.38 13.98 6.88
N GLU A 196 -14.14 14.44 6.87
CA GLU A 196 -13.79 15.84 6.98
C GLU A 196 -13.01 16.25 5.74
N ALA A 197 -13.41 17.36 5.12
CA ALA A 197 -12.69 17.91 3.97
C ALA A 197 -12.64 19.43 4.07
N GLU A 198 -11.44 19.99 4.07
CA GLU A 198 -11.22 21.44 3.98
C GLU A 198 -11.01 21.82 2.51
N ALA A 199 -11.70 22.82 2.01
CA ALA A 199 -11.59 23.31 0.62
C ALA A 199 -11.84 22.26 -0.49
N SER A 200 -12.67 21.25 -0.22
CA SER A 200 -12.88 20.07 -1.05
C SER A 200 -14.35 19.79 -1.30
N GLU A 201 -14.66 19.01 -2.33
CA GLU A 201 -16.01 18.51 -2.59
C GLU A 201 -16.14 17.07 -2.08
N ILE A 202 -17.21 16.78 -1.32
CA ILE A 202 -17.50 15.43 -0.83
C ILE A 202 -18.61 14.84 -1.68
N ASN A 203 -18.32 13.82 -2.46
CA ASN A 203 -19.24 13.11 -3.33
C ASN A 203 -19.61 11.75 -2.72
N ILE A 204 -20.79 11.66 -2.09
CA ILE A 204 -21.30 10.44 -1.48
C ILE A 204 -22.67 10.10 -2.12
N PRO A 205 -22.96 8.83 -2.45
CA PRO A 205 -24.29 8.44 -2.90
C PRO A 205 -25.38 8.81 -1.88
N GLU A 206 -26.51 9.39 -2.32
CA GLU A 206 -27.62 9.92 -1.49
C GLU A 206 -28.26 8.91 -0.50
N GLU A 207 -27.85 7.64 -0.50
CA GLU A 207 -28.46 6.56 0.27
C GLU A 207 -27.73 6.18 1.58
N LEU A 208 -26.67 6.90 1.95
CA LEU A 208 -25.90 6.66 3.19
C LEU A 208 -26.50 7.49 4.34
N GLY A 209 -27.42 6.88 5.07
CA GLY A 209 -28.23 7.56 6.08
C GLY A 209 -27.53 8.04 7.37
N ASN A 210 -26.23 7.92 7.55
CA ASN A 210 -25.49 8.34 8.74
C ASN A 210 -24.03 8.73 8.44
N VAL A 211 -23.82 9.61 7.51
CA VAL A 211 -22.52 10.25 7.30
C VAL A 211 -22.55 11.58 8.06
N MET A 212 -21.64 11.78 9.00
CA MET A 212 -21.41 13.09 9.60
C MET A 212 -20.39 13.81 8.70
N THR A 213 -20.84 14.90 8.09
CA THR A 213 -19.98 15.87 7.38
C THR A 213 -19.97 17.13 8.21
N ASP A 214 -18.85 17.54 8.70
CA ASP A 214 -18.66 18.86 9.35
C ASP A 214 -18.05 19.85 8.37
#